data_73b4b1ada8dbc6be8070943cb14ae017
#
_entry.id   73b4b1ada8dbc6be8070943cb14ae017
#
_cell.length_a   1.000
_cell.length_b   1.000
_cell.length_c   1.000
_cell.angle_alpha   90.00
_cell.angle_beta   90.00
_cell.angle_gamma   90.00
#
_symmetry.space_group_name_H-M   'P 1'
#
loop_
_entity.id
_entity.type
_entity.pdbx_description
1 polymer ?
#
loop_
_entity_poly.entity_id
_entity_poly.type
_entity_poly.pdbx_seq_one_letter_code
_entity_poly.pdbx_strand_id
1 'polypeptide(L)'
;KDKNSKIIIGDKSAVLFQDELLRVKKNKSKEIKISTNTKVVILVVFKPSHLKNISSSNITKIKNIYNVKKPWGYEKWLTGSTNKNYAFKKIFLKKGSKTSLQYHIKKIETNFLFSGNAKLHYMFKKIPLKKKNFLKISKSIKTKIIKNGSVINVNPKTIHRLEAISDLMLFEVSSPHLSDVIRVSDVTNRPDGKIKNEH
;
A
#
# COMPACT_ATOMS: atom_id res chain seq x y z
N LYS A 1 -5.10 26.79 12.56
CA LYS A 1 -6.19 26.80 11.54
C LYS A 1 -6.27 25.39 10.99
N ASP A 2 -7.41 24.74 11.17
CA ASP A 2 -7.63 23.37 10.72
C ASP A 2 -7.55 23.32 9.20
N LYS A 3 -6.64 22.51 8.68
CA LYS A 3 -6.52 22.24 7.25
C LYS A 3 -7.60 21.24 6.86
N ASN A 4 -8.68 21.73 6.31
CA ASN A 4 -9.78 20.91 5.84
C ASN A 4 -10.01 21.08 4.34
N SER A 5 -10.66 20.10 3.73
CA SER A 5 -11.05 20.13 2.33
C SER A 5 -12.49 19.64 2.20
N LYS A 6 -13.30 20.40 1.49
CA LYS A 6 -14.67 19.99 1.17
C LYS A 6 -14.68 19.23 -0.15
N ILE A 7 -15.24 18.02 -0.13
CA ILE A 7 -15.42 17.20 -1.31
C ILE A 7 -16.91 17.11 -1.61
N ILE A 8 -17.27 17.39 -2.84
CA ILE A 8 -18.66 17.36 -3.32
C ILE A 8 -18.76 16.31 -4.42
N ILE A 9 -19.74 15.42 -4.31
CA ILE A 9 -20.04 14.40 -5.32
C ILE A 9 -21.54 14.40 -5.55
N GLY A 10 -21.97 14.94 -6.69
CA GLY A 10 -23.38 15.20 -6.95
C GLY A 10 -23.96 16.17 -5.92
N ASP A 11 -25.03 15.74 -5.25
CA ASP A 11 -25.74 16.48 -4.20
C ASP A 11 -25.15 16.31 -2.79
N LYS A 12 -24.15 15.45 -2.64
CA LYS A 12 -23.53 15.13 -1.34
C LYS A 12 -22.17 15.76 -1.18
N SER A 13 -21.89 16.17 0.06
CA SER A 13 -20.59 16.72 0.41
C SER A 13 -20.03 16.10 1.69
N ALA A 14 -18.72 16.10 1.82
CA ALA A 14 -18.03 15.74 3.04
C ALA A 14 -16.84 16.67 3.26
N VAL A 15 -16.57 17.00 4.52
CA VAL A 15 -15.36 17.71 4.92
C VAL A 15 -14.34 16.67 5.38
N LEU A 16 -13.13 16.73 4.84
CA LEU A 16 -12.01 15.88 5.22
C LEU A 16 -10.90 16.72 5.84
N PHE A 17 -10.33 16.18 6.90
CA PHE A 17 -9.09 16.64 7.49
C PHE A 17 -7.91 15.83 6.99
N GLN A 18 -6.72 16.22 7.38
CA GLN A 18 -5.50 15.51 7.04
C GLN A 18 -5.58 14.03 7.49
N ASP A 19 -5.12 13.10 6.62
CA ASP A 19 -5.10 11.65 6.85
C ASP A 19 -6.47 10.96 6.97
N GLU A 20 -7.55 11.63 6.65
CA GLU A 20 -8.86 11.02 6.58
C GLU A 20 -9.12 10.34 5.23
N LEU A 21 -9.93 9.30 5.27
CA LEU A 21 -10.30 8.51 4.10
C LEU A 21 -11.78 8.70 3.75
N LEU A 22 -12.02 8.94 2.48
CA LEU A 22 -13.35 8.97 1.91
C LEU A 22 -13.54 7.73 1.01
N ARG A 23 -14.57 6.94 1.30
CA ARG A 23 -15.02 5.88 0.42
C ARG A 23 -16.20 6.38 -0.40
N VAL A 24 -16.05 6.34 -1.72
CA VAL A 24 -17.14 6.60 -2.66
C VAL A 24 -17.59 5.27 -3.22
N LYS A 25 -18.84 4.91 -2.96
CA LYS A 25 -19.50 3.79 -3.65
C LYS A 25 -19.99 4.32 -5.00
N LYS A 26 -20.29 3.40 -5.91
CA LYS A 26 -20.82 3.60 -7.25
C LYS A 26 -21.79 4.80 -7.35
N ASN A 27 -21.54 5.74 -8.26
CA ASN A 27 -22.31 6.98 -8.42
C ASN A 27 -22.66 7.21 -9.88
N LYS A 28 -23.82 7.84 -10.14
CA LYS A 28 -24.24 8.32 -11.48
C LYS A 28 -23.59 9.66 -11.86
N SER A 29 -23.03 10.39 -10.91
CA SER A 29 -22.35 11.65 -11.17
C SER A 29 -21.05 11.39 -11.92
N LYS A 30 -20.84 12.12 -12.99
CA LYS A 30 -19.60 12.08 -13.78
C LYS A 30 -18.47 12.94 -13.18
N GLU A 31 -18.76 13.69 -12.13
CA GLU A 31 -17.85 14.71 -11.61
C GLU A 31 -17.69 14.59 -10.10
N ILE A 32 -16.45 14.71 -9.64
CA ILE A 32 -16.08 14.87 -8.24
C ILE A 32 -15.48 16.28 -8.11
N LYS A 33 -16.18 17.18 -7.43
CA LYS A 33 -15.68 18.52 -7.13
C LYS A 33 -14.96 18.52 -5.78
N ILE A 34 -13.77 19.10 -5.76
CA ILE A 34 -12.98 19.24 -4.57
C ILE A 34 -12.69 20.71 -4.37
N SER A 35 -13.17 21.25 -3.27
CA SER A 35 -12.91 22.62 -2.86
C SER A 35 -11.97 22.61 -1.66
N THR A 36 -10.87 23.35 -1.75
CA THR A 36 -9.87 23.44 -0.69
C THR A 36 -9.19 24.79 -0.74
N ASN A 37 -8.87 25.33 0.42
CA ASN A 37 -8.08 26.56 0.60
C ASN A 37 -6.60 26.27 0.87
N THR A 38 -6.20 25.01 0.79
CA THR A 38 -4.81 24.57 0.99
C THR A 38 -4.40 23.58 -0.09
N LYS A 39 -3.08 23.39 -0.30
CA LYS A 39 -2.57 22.37 -1.21
C LYS A 39 -2.96 20.98 -0.70
N VAL A 40 -3.62 20.19 -1.51
CA VAL A 40 -4.10 18.83 -1.20
C VAL A 40 -3.53 17.83 -2.19
N VAL A 41 -3.12 16.68 -1.70
CA VAL A 41 -2.79 15.50 -2.51
C VAL A 41 -3.90 14.48 -2.32
N ILE A 42 -4.50 14.05 -3.42
CA ILE A 42 -5.58 13.07 -3.42
C ILE A 42 -5.11 11.82 -4.14
N LEU A 43 -5.25 10.69 -3.46
CA LEU A 43 -5.02 9.38 -4.03
C LEU A 43 -6.35 8.71 -4.33
N VAL A 44 -6.57 8.43 -5.61
CA VAL A 44 -7.80 7.77 -6.07
C VAL A 44 -7.47 6.33 -6.45
N VAL A 45 -8.16 5.38 -5.82
CA VAL A 45 -8.00 3.96 -6.10
C VAL A 45 -9.35 3.39 -6.53
N PHE A 46 -9.39 2.78 -7.70
CA PHE A 46 -10.60 2.19 -8.26
C PHE A 46 -10.30 0.93 -9.10
N LYS A 47 -11.31 0.12 -9.30
CA LYS A 47 -11.26 -0.99 -10.26
C LYS A 47 -11.69 -0.47 -11.64
N PRO A 48 -10.92 -0.68 -12.73
CA PRO A 48 -11.23 -0.14 -14.06
C PRO A 48 -12.64 -0.48 -14.57
N SER A 49 -13.14 -1.68 -14.27
CA SER A 49 -14.51 -2.09 -14.65
C SER A 49 -15.60 -1.27 -13.96
N HIS A 50 -15.30 -0.52 -12.91
CA HIS A 50 -16.24 0.34 -12.22
C HIS A 50 -16.39 1.74 -12.83
N LEU A 51 -15.49 2.14 -13.75
CA LEU A 51 -15.56 3.44 -14.42
C LEU A 51 -16.77 3.57 -15.35
N LYS A 52 -17.24 2.47 -15.93
CA LYS A 52 -18.34 2.50 -16.91
C LYS A 52 -19.73 2.73 -16.28
N ASN A 53 -19.89 2.56 -14.97
CA ASN A 53 -21.18 2.65 -14.28
C ASN A 53 -21.00 3.17 -12.85
N ILE A 54 -20.64 4.44 -12.69
CA ILE A 54 -20.63 5.08 -11.38
C ILE A 54 -22.04 5.59 -11.09
N SER A 55 -22.87 4.79 -10.44
CA SER A 55 -24.24 5.18 -10.07
C SER A 55 -24.37 5.34 -8.56
N SER A 56 -25.05 6.41 -8.14
CA SER A 56 -25.41 6.84 -6.78
C SER A 56 -24.29 6.79 -5.72
N SER A 57 -24.13 7.89 -5.05
CA SER A 57 -23.07 8.11 -4.08
C SER A 57 -23.51 7.73 -2.68
N ASN A 58 -22.81 6.79 -2.07
CA ASN A 58 -22.65 6.83 -0.64
C ASN A 58 -21.25 7.29 -0.31
N ILE A 59 -21.13 8.54 0.12
CA ILE A 59 -19.92 9.06 0.73
C ILE A 59 -19.88 8.54 2.15
N THR A 60 -18.88 7.76 2.49
CA THR A 60 -18.69 7.26 3.86
C THR A 60 -17.34 7.70 4.36
N LYS A 61 -17.33 8.53 5.41
CA LYS A 61 -16.12 8.82 6.17
C LYS A 61 -15.78 7.59 7.01
N ILE A 62 -14.58 7.05 6.84
CA ILE A 62 -14.11 5.91 7.63
C ILE A 62 -13.51 6.46 8.92
N LYS A 63 -14.26 6.29 10.02
CA LYS A 63 -13.84 6.79 11.34
C LYS A 63 -12.72 5.96 11.97
N ASN A 64 -12.74 4.63 11.77
CA ASN A 64 -11.79 3.71 12.38
C ASN A 64 -10.98 3.00 11.30
N ILE A 65 -9.77 3.47 11.07
CA ILE A 65 -8.82 2.82 10.16
C ILE A 65 -8.02 1.79 10.96
N TYR A 66 -8.06 0.54 10.51
CA TYR A 66 -7.28 -0.52 11.14
C TYR A 66 -5.79 -0.23 11.02
N ASN A 67 -5.10 -0.18 12.16
CA ASN A 67 -3.69 0.17 12.27
C ASN A 67 -2.90 -1.03 12.82
N VAL A 68 -1.95 -1.52 12.03
CA VAL A 68 -1.09 -2.66 12.38
C VAL A 68 0.30 -2.13 12.69
N LYS A 69 0.76 -2.29 13.94
CA LYS A 69 2.13 -2.00 14.32
C LYS A 69 3.06 -3.05 13.76
N LYS A 70 4.19 -2.63 13.23
CA LYS A 70 5.26 -3.48 12.70
C LYS A 70 6.61 -3.09 13.33
N PRO A 71 7.60 -3.98 13.39
CA PRO A 71 8.93 -3.63 13.94
C PRO A 71 9.57 -2.44 13.22
N TRP A 72 9.27 -2.26 11.96
CA TRP A 72 9.79 -1.19 11.11
C TRP A 72 8.92 0.08 11.07
N GLY A 73 7.72 0.09 11.68
CA GLY A 73 6.79 1.21 11.67
C GLY A 73 5.33 0.80 11.82
N TYR A 74 4.49 1.10 10.82
CA TYR A 74 3.07 0.72 10.86
C TYR A 74 2.44 0.64 9.47
N GLU A 75 1.32 -0.08 9.40
CA GLU A 75 0.40 -0.10 8.25
C GLU A 75 -0.97 0.39 8.67
N LYS A 76 -1.52 1.37 7.97
CA LYS A 76 -2.94 1.75 8.06
C LYS A 76 -3.69 1.15 6.88
N TRP A 77 -4.66 0.30 7.15
CA TRP A 77 -5.43 -0.40 6.14
C TRP A 77 -6.65 0.42 5.74
N LEU A 78 -6.54 1.11 4.63
CA LEU A 78 -7.53 2.10 4.20
C LEU A 78 -8.80 1.44 3.62
N THR A 79 -8.71 0.25 3.05
CA THR A 79 -9.88 -0.50 2.55
C THR A 79 -10.37 -1.59 3.49
N GLY A 80 -9.61 -1.95 4.49
CA GLY A 80 -9.89 -3.08 5.38
C GLY A 80 -9.80 -4.44 4.70
N SER A 81 -9.94 -5.51 5.49
CA SER A 81 -9.82 -6.90 5.04
C SER A 81 -11.05 -7.40 4.25
N THR A 82 -12.15 -6.69 4.28
CA THR A 82 -13.43 -7.09 3.66
C THR A 82 -13.58 -6.69 2.20
N ASN A 83 -12.67 -5.88 1.66
CA ASN A 83 -12.72 -5.49 0.25
C ASN A 83 -12.21 -6.63 -0.64
N LYS A 84 -13.14 -7.24 -1.41
CA LYS A 84 -12.84 -8.36 -2.31
C LYS A 84 -12.19 -7.95 -3.64
N ASN A 85 -12.06 -6.65 -3.92
CA ASN A 85 -11.55 -6.16 -5.21
C ASN A 85 -10.09 -5.76 -5.16
N TYR A 86 -9.67 -5.09 -4.07
CA TYR A 86 -8.30 -4.60 -3.88
C TYR A 86 -8.03 -4.31 -2.40
N ALA A 87 -6.76 -4.25 -2.02
CA ALA A 87 -6.33 -3.66 -0.77
C ALA A 87 -5.67 -2.30 -1.03
N PHE A 88 -5.86 -1.37 -0.10
CA PHE A 88 -5.21 -0.06 -0.12
C PHE A 88 -4.68 0.25 1.27
N LYS A 89 -3.37 0.50 1.36
CA LYS A 89 -2.68 0.73 2.63
C LYS A 89 -1.83 1.99 2.57
N LYS A 90 -1.77 2.71 3.68
CA LYS A 90 -0.74 3.72 3.98
C LYS A 90 0.29 3.05 4.88
N ILE A 91 1.56 3.07 4.48
CA ILE A 91 2.66 2.37 5.14
C ILE A 91 3.73 3.37 5.52
N PHE A 92 4.17 3.32 6.78
CA PHE A 92 5.25 4.14 7.30
C PHE A 92 6.39 3.25 7.78
N LEU A 93 7.62 3.55 7.32
CA LEU A 93 8.86 2.95 7.81
C LEU A 93 9.74 4.02 8.45
N LYS A 94 10.25 3.73 9.63
CA LYS A 94 11.28 4.56 10.29
C LYS A 94 12.59 4.49 9.54
N LYS A 95 13.34 5.58 9.50
CA LYS A 95 14.72 5.63 8.99
C LYS A 95 15.54 4.46 9.53
N GLY A 96 16.34 3.82 8.67
CA GLY A 96 17.19 2.68 9.00
C GLY A 96 16.48 1.34 9.13
N SER A 97 15.14 1.31 9.15
CA SER A 97 14.39 0.06 9.24
C SER A 97 14.20 -0.62 7.89
N LYS A 98 13.88 -1.91 7.93
CA LYS A 98 13.66 -2.75 6.73
C LYS A 98 12.39 -3.56 6.88
N THR A 99 11.65 -3.71 5.79
CA THR A 99 10.60 -4.73 5.72
C THR A 99 11.22 -6.13 5.65
N SER A 100 10.45 -7.19 5.86
CA SER A 100 10.93 -8.54 5.55
C SER A 100 11.32 -8.67 4.09
N LEU A 101 12.31 -9.50 3.80
CA LEU A 101 12.53 -9.99 2.45
C LEU A 101 11.46 -11.04 2.16
N GLN A 102 10.59 -10.78 1.20
CA GLN A 102 9.37 -11.54 0.98
C GLN A 102 8.99 -11.63 -0.50
N TYR A 103 8.06 -12.51 -0.80
CA TYR A 103 7.39 -12.59 -2.09
C TYR A 103 5.93 -13.04 -1.90
N HIS A 104 5.16 -12.91 -2.97
CA HIS A 104 3.77 -13.32 -3.03
C HIS A 104 3.57 -14.35 -4.14
N ILE A 105 2.64 -15.29 -3.97
CA ILE A 105 2.30 -16.30 -5.00
C ILE A 105 1.31 -15.71 -6.00
N LYS A 106 0.30 -14.98 -5.52
CA LYS A 106 -0.83 -14.44 -6.31
C LYS A 106 -0.92 -12.92 -6.28
N LYS A 107 -0.52 -12.30 -5.15
CA LYS A 107 -0.68 -10.87 -4.91
C LYS A 107 0.15 -10.06 -5.89
N ILE A 108 -0.48 -9.06 -6.49
CA ILE A 108 0.15 -8.01 -7.29
C ILE A 108 0.09 -6.73 -6.46
N GLU A 109 1.17 -6.00 -6.41
CA GLU A 109 1.27 -4.74 -5.67
C GLU A 109 1.76 -3.60 -6.57
N THR A 110 1.24 -2.42 -6.32
CA THR A 110 1.80 -1.16 -6.77
C THR A 110 2.04 -0.28 -5.55
N ASN A 111 3.27 0.11 -5.35
CA ASN A 111 3.71 0.95 -4.24
C ASN A 111 4.10 2.33 -4.78
N PHE A 112 3.48 3.38 -4.27
CA PHE A 112 3.82 4.77 -4.57
C PHE A 112 4.56 5.40 -3.37
N LEU A 113 5.81 5.82 -3.56
CA LEU A 113 6.58 6.54 -2.54
C LEU A 113 6.07 7.98 -2.46
N PHE A 114 5.34 8.28 -1.39
CA PHE A 114 4.78 9.60 -1.15
C PHE A 114 5.81 10.56 -0.54
N SER A 115 6.69 10.07 0.35
CA SER A 115 7.77 10.86 0.93
C SER A 115 8.92 9.98 1.39
N GLY A 116 10.12 10.55 1.45
CA GLY A 116 11.34 9.87 1.87
C GLY A 116 12.04 9.15 0.72
N ASN A 117 13.15 8.47 1.07
CA ASN A 117 13.99 7.71 0.15
C ASN A 117 14.21 6.30 0.72
N ALA A 118 14.36 5.32 -0.17
CA ALA A 118 14.60 3.95 0.23
C ALA A 118 15.54 3.22 -0.73
N LYS A 119 16.11 2.10 -0.27
CA LYS A 119 16.69 1.08 -1.13
C LYS A 119 15.62 0.01 -1.37
N LEU A 120 15.33 -0.25 -2.64
CA LEU A 120 14.57 -1.40 -3.06
C LEU A 120 15.54 -2.55 -3.32
N HIS A 121 15.42 -3.62 -2.55
CA HIS A 121 16.11 -4.87 -2.81
C HIS A 121 15.14 -5.80 -3.52
N TYR A 122 15.54 -6.35 -4.67
CA TYR A 122 14.63 -7.14 -5.50
C TYR A 122 15.35 -8.21 -6.35
N MET A 123 14.58 -9.21 -6.75
CA MET A 123 15.03 -10.24 -7.65
C MET A 123 13.86 -10.73 -8.52
N PHE A 124 14.00 -10.58 -9.84
CA PHE A 124 12.97 -10.95 -10.81
C PHE A 124 12.93 -12.43 -11.21
N LYS A 125 13.91 -13.23 -10.78
CA LYS A 125 13.91 -14.66 -11.12
C LYS A 125 12.86 -15.41 -10.31
N LYS A 126 11.96 -16.13 -10.99
CA LYS A 126 11.14 -17.18 -10.39
C LYS A 126 12.07 -18.26 -9.84
N ILE A 127 12.27 -18.30 -8.55
CA ILE A 127 13.07 -19.36 -7.90
C ILE A 127 12.09 -20.38 -7.33
N PRO A 128 12.29 -21.68 -7.58
CA PRO A 128 11.69 -22.72 -6.76
C PRO A 128 12.26 -22.57 -5.34
N LEU A 129 11.43 -22.14 -4.41
CA LEU A 129 11.85 -21.76 -3.06
C LEU A 129 11.91 -23.01 -2.18
N LYS A 130 12.93 -23.82 -2.36
CA LYS A 130 13.35 -24.78 -1.33
C LYS A 130 14.29 -24.04 -0.38
N LYS A 131 14.11 -24.22 0.93
CA LYS A 131 14.88 -23.56 2.04
C LYS A 131 16.41 -23.56 1.85
N LYS A 132 16.96 -24.53 1.11
CA LYS A 132 18.41 -24.66 0.82
C LYS A 132 19.03 -23.60 -0.07
N ASN A 133 18.25 -22.65 -0.61
CA ASN A 133 18.73 -21.69 -1.61
C ASN A 133 18.93 -20.25 -1.10
N PHE A 134 18.88 -20.00 0.22
CA PHE A 134 18.98 -18.63 0.75
C PHE A 134 20.31 -17.94 0.38
N LEU A 135 21.43 -18.63 0.46
CA LEU A 135 22.74 -18.09 0.06
C LEU A 135 22.79 -17.71 -1.43
N LYS A 136 22.16 -18.51 -2.27
CA LYS A 136 22.07 -18.25 -3.71
C LYS A 136 21.13 -17.04 -4.00
N ILE A 137 20.07 -16.90 -3.21
CA ILE A 137 19.13 -15.78 -3.29
C ILE A 137 19.85 -14.48 -2.92
N SER A 138 20.60 -14.45 -1.80
CA SER A 138 21.27 -13.24 -1.32
C SER A 138 22.29 -12.69 -2.33
N LYS A 139 23.03 -13.56 -3.04
CA LYS A 139 23.97 -13.18 -4.10
C LYS A 139 23.27 -12.63 -5.37
N SER A 140 21.99 -12.92 -5.56
CA SER A 140 21.24 -12.53 -6.77
C SER A 140 20.34 -11.32 -6.54
N ILE A 141 20.27 -10.80 -5.33
CA ILE A 141 19.48 -9.61 -5.00
C ILE A 141 20.14 -8.37 -5.59
N LYS A 142 19.38 -7.66 -6.40
CA LYS A 142 19.74 -6.32 -6.89
C LYS A 142 19.23 -5.26 -5.95
N THR A 143 19.93 -4.13 -5.90
CA THR A 143 19.54 -2.98 -5.10
C THR A 143 19.40 -1.74 -5.98
N LYS A 144 18.32 -0.99 -5.79
CA LYS A 144 18.09 0.28 -6.47
C LYS A 144 17.63 1.32 -5.45
N ILE A 145 18.20 2.52 -5.52
CA ILE A 145 17.72 3.67 -4.74
C ILE A 145 16.46 4.20 -5.41
N ILE A 146 15.41 4.38 -4.61
CA ILE A 146 14.13 4.94 -5.00
C ILE A 146 13.85 6.18 -4.16
N LYS A 147 13.24 7.18 -4.78
CA LYS A 147 12.99 8.49 -4.18
C LYS A 147 11.50 8.81 -4.18
N ASN A 148 11.16 9.87 -3.47
CA ASN A 148 9.81 10.45 -3.55
C ASN A 148 9.29 10.53 -5.00
N GLY A 149 8.03 10.16 -5.23
CA GLY A 149 7.40 10.08 -6.55
C GLY A 149 7.64 8.75 -7.29
N SER A 150 8.50 7.87 -6.79
CA SER A 150 8.73 6.56 -7.43
C SER A 150 7.51 5.66 -7.32
N VAL A 151 7.23 4.95 -8.41
CA VAL A 151 6.23 3.87 -8.47
C VAL A 151 6.96 2.53 -8.62
N ILE A 152 6.59 1.55 -7.80
CA ILE A 152 7.15 0.20 -7.80
C ILE A 152 6.04 -0.80 -8.04
N ASN A 153 6.11 -1.54 -9.14
CA ASN A 153 5.20 -2.65 -9.42
C ASN A 153 5.88 -3.96 -9.00
N VAL A 154 5.22 -4.72 -8.15
CA VAL A 154 5.67 -6.02 -7.67
C VAL A 154 4.72 -7.09 -8.20
N ASN A 155 5.22 -7.87 -9.14
CA ASN A 155 4.50 -9.02 -9.68
C ASN A 155 4.63 -10.26 -8.77
N PRO A 156 3.71 -11.23 -8.87
CA PRO A 156 3.82 -12.50 -8.17
C PRO A 156 5.20 -13.14 -8.33
N LYS A 157 5.70 -13.77 -7.29
CA LYS A 157 6.99 -14.45 -7.21
C LYS A 157 8.23 -13.56 -7.36
N THR A 158 8.06 -12.24 -7.25
CA THR A 158 9.16 -11.29 -7.16
C THR A 158 9.60 -11.16 -5.70
N ILE A 159 10.82 -11.54 -5.41
CA ILE A 159 11.41 -11.30 -4.08
C ILE A 159 11.73 -9.81 -3.96
N HIS A 160 11.28 -9.20 -2.87
CA HIS A 160 11.47 -7.76 -2.64
C HIS A 160 11.53 -7.40 -1.16
N ARG A 161 12.14 -6.26 -0.89
CA ARG A 161 12.25 -5.62 0.44
C ARG A 161 12.48 -4.12 0.25
N LEU A 162 11.93 -3.31 1.14
CA LEU A 162 12.29 -1.90 1.28
C LEU A 162 13.18 -1.69 2.51
N GLU A 163 14.23 -0.89 2.34
CA GLU A 163 15.09 -0.37 3.40
C GLU A 163 14.99 1.16 3.39
N ALA A 164 14.51 1.74 4.48
CA ALA A 164 14.27 3.17 4.61
C ALA A 164 15.58 3.94 4.82
N ILE A 165 15.98 4.80 3.88
CA ILE A 165 17.15 5.70 4.00
C ILE A 165 16.80 6.91 4.86
N SER A 166 15.57 7.38 4.76
CA SER A 166 14.96 8.39 5.63
C SER A 166 13.60 7.86 6.12
N ASP A 167 12.92 8.58 6.99
CA ASP A 167 11.52 8.27 7.27
C ASP A 167 10.74 8.21 5.96
N LEU A 168 10.04 7.09 5.77
CA LEU A 168 9.43 6.72 4.50
C LEU A 168 7.92 6.58 4.66
N MET A 169 7.18 7.26 3.80
CA MET A 169 5.74 7.10 3.65
C MET A 169 5.45 6.59 2.25
N LEU A 170 4.70 5.50 2.15
CA LEU A 170 4.24 4.97 0.88
C LEU A 170 2.78 4.54 0.93
N PHE A 171 2.18 4.45 -0.24
CA PHE A 171 0.85 3.90 -0.43
C PHE A 171 0.94 2.65 -1.28
N GLU A 172 0.40 1.56 -0.77
CA GLU A 172 0.30 0.27 -1.45
C GLU A 172 -1.13 0.07 -1.95
N VAL A 173 -1.27 -0.18 -3.24
CA VAL A 173 -2.48 -0.73 -3.83
C VAL A 173 -2.16 -2.14 -4.29
N SER A 174 -2.95 -3.11 -3.88
CA SER A 174 -2.70 -4.50 -4.23
C SER A 174 -3.98 -5.27 -4.51
N SER A 175 -3.84 -6.42 -5.17
CA SER A 175 -4.93 -7.39 -5.24
C SER A 175 -5.31 -7.88 -3.83
N PRO A 176 -6.55 -8.37 -3.60
CA PRO A 176 -7.10 -8.62 -2.26
C PRO A 176 -6.51 -9.88 -1.56
N HIS A 177 -5.33 -10.34 -1.97
CA HIS A 177 -4.67 -11.53 -1.41
C HIS A 177 -3.83 -11.16 -0.18
N LEU A 178 -4.47 -10.71 0.89
CA LEU A 178 -3.79 -10.13 2.07
C LEU A 178 -2.94 -11.13 2.85
N SER A 179 -3.34 -12.40 2.90
CA SER A 179 -2.61 -13.49 3.57
C SER A 179 -1.57 -14.18 2.69
N ASP A 180 -1.31 -13.64 1.49
CA ASP A 180 -0.37 -14.21 0.52
C ASP A 180 1.02 -13.60 0.68
N VAL A 181 1.59 -13.71 1.88
CA VAL A 181 2.96 -13.26 2.19
C VAL A 181 3.82 -14.47 2.54
N ILE A 182 4.91 -14.65 1.81
CA ILE A 182 5.91 -15.67 2.11
C ILE A 182 7.22 -14.95 2.45
N ARG A 183 7.62 -15.04 3.70
CA ARG A 183 8.85 -14.44 4.22
C ARG A 183 10.04 -15.34 3.90
N VAL A 184 11.07 -14.75 3.30
CA VAL A 184 12.35 -15.40 2.97
C VAL A 184 13.37 -15.16 4.08
N SER A 185 13.42 -13.93 4.59
CA SER A 185 14.21 -13.57 5.77
C SER A 185 13.70 -12.28 6.41
N ASP A 186 13.99 -12.12 7.68
CA ASP A 186 13.62 -10.96 8.47
C ASP A 186 14.75 -10.49 9.37
N VAL A 187 15.00 -9.18 9.43
CA VAL A 187 16.06 -8.61 10.28
C VAL A 187 15.64 -8.48 11.75
N THR A 188 14.37 -8.71 12.06
CA THR A 188 13.81 -8.67 13.43
C THR A 188 13.46 -10.07 13.95
N ASN A 189 14.03 -11.11 13.35
CA ASN A 189 13.88 -12.52 13.73
C ASN A 189 12.43 -13.03 13.72
N ARG A 190 11.54 -12.44 12.92
CA ARG A 190 10.21 -13.00 12.71
C ARG A 190 10.32 -14.29 11.88
N PRO A 191 9.46 -15.29 12.13
CA PRO A 191 9.54 -16.59 11.45
C PRO A 191 9.50 -16.47 9.93
N ASP A 192 10.28 -17.30 9.25
CA ASP A 192 10.27 -17.46 7.81
C ASP A 192 9.07 -18.31 7.34
N GLY A 193 8.77 -18.26 6.05
CA GLY A 193 7.73 -19.04 5.41
C GLY A 193 6.39 -18.32 5.30
N LYS A 194 5.33 -19.09 5.09
CA LYS A 194 3.98 -18.56 4.94
C LYS A 194 3.47 -17.99 6.25
N ILE A 195 3.06 -16.73 6.21
CA ILE A 195 2.55 -16.01 7.38
C ILE A 195 1.06 -16.26 7.50
N LYS A 196 0.65 -16.92 8.58
CA LYS A 196 -0.76 -17.26 8.82
C LYS A 196 -1.53 -16.10 9.44
N ASN A 197 -0.90 -15.31 10.30
CA ASN A 197 -1.53 -14.24 11.08
C ASN A 197 -0.65 -12.99 11.09
N GLU A 198 -0.59 -12.28 9.96
CA GLU A 198 0.15 -11.01 9.91
C GLU A 198 -0.72 -9.81 10.35
N HIS A 199 -1.97 -10.09 10.67
CA HIS A 199 -3.02 -9.10 10.88
C HIS A 199 -3.77 -9.36 12.17
#